data_004da957b58f223275dc949bd9c1ac8d
#
_entry.id   004da957b58f223275dc949bd9c1ac8d
#
_cell.length_a   1.000
_cell.length_b   1.000
_cell.length_c   1.000
_cell.angle_alpha   90.00
_cell.angle_beta   90.00
_cell.angle_gamma   90.00
#
_symmetry.space_group_name_H-M   'P 1'
#
loop_
_entity.id
_entity.type
_entity.pdbx_description
1 polymer ?
#
loop_
_entity_poly.entity_id
_entity_poly.type
_entity_poly.pdbx_seq_one_letter_code
_entity_poly.pdbx_strand_id
1 'polypeptide(L)'
;MKHGLKLLLEAGPLVVFFIVNAKMGIFTATAVFMVVTVLALSFSYWKLKKLPTMPLIGGAFIMVFGGLTIILEDDTFIKLKPTIVNILFSATLFTGLYLKKSFLKTVLESALSLDDEGWRILTWRWAWFFLFLAILNEAVWRTQTTDMWVSFKVFGVMPLTLLFSFSQVPLIMRHNIETEDDDGDTQDGELAKVEIEQKSV
;
A
#
# COMPACT_ATOMS: atom_id res chain seq x y z
N MET A 1 14.00 -25.43 -14.82
CA MET A 1 13.99 -25.85 -13.41
C MET A 1 13.94 -24.71 -12.38
N LYS A 2 14.49 -23.51 -12.67
CA LYS A 2 14.49 -22.40 -11.70
C LYS A 2 13.12 -21.72 -11.49
N HIS A 3 12.23 -21.70 -12.50
CA HIS A 3 10.91 -21.05 -12.40
C HIS A 3 9.93 -21.85 -11.53
N GLY A 4 9.87 -23.19 -11.65
CA GLY A 4 8.97 -24.00 -10.85
C GLY A 4 9.30 -23.97 -9.35
N LEU A 5 10.59 -23.99 -8.99
CA LEU A 5 11.00 -23.89 -7.59
C LEU A 5 10.66 -22.53 -6.97
N LYS A 6 10.81 -21.44 -7.75
CA LYS A 6 10.43 -20.10 -7.30
C LYS A 6 8.92 -20.01 -7.06
N LEU A 7 8.12 -20.51 -7.99
CA LEU A 7 6.67 -20.56 -7.86
C LEU A 7 6.22 -21.41 -6.64
N LEU A 8 6.90 -22.52 -6.39
CA LEU A 8 6.60 -23.41 -5.27
C LEU A 8 6.94 -22.76 -3.91
N LEU A 9 8.02 -21.97 -3.85
CA LEU A 9 8.41 -21.23 -2.65
C LEU A 9 7.50 -20.02 -2.39
N GLU A 10 6.94 -19.42 -3.45
CA GLU A 10 6.04 -18.26 -3.34
C GLU A 10 4.58 -18.70 -3.07
N ALA A 11 4.08 -19.71 -3.75
CA ALA A 11 2.71 -20.18 -3.63
C ALA A 11 2.53 -21.30 -2.59
N GLY A 12 3.58 -22.06 -2.27
CA GLY A 12 3.53 -23.17 -1.32
C GLY A 12 2.97 -22.83 0.04
N PRO A 13 3.44 -21.77 0.71
CA PRO A 13 2.88 -21.32 1.98
C PRO A 13 1.38 -21.03 1.91
N LEU A 14 0.91 -20.44 0.81
CA LEU A 14 -0.50 -20.12 0.61
C LEU A 14 -1.37 -21.37 0.45
N VAL A 15 -0.89 -22.36 -0.28
CA VAL A 15 -1.58 -23.66 -0.45
C VAL A 15 -1.70 -24.37 0.90
N VAL A 16 -0.62 -24.38 1.68
CA VAL A 16 -0.63 -24.97 3.04
C VAL A 16 -1.62 -24.23 3.94
N PHE A 17 -1.66 -22.90 3.88
CA PHE A 17 -2.64 -22.10 4.62
C PHE A 17 -4.07 -22.54 4.33
N PHE A 18 -4.47 -22.65 3.06
CA PHE A 18 -5.84 -23.04 2.70
C PHE A 18 -6.19 -24.45 3.17
N ILE A 19 -5.26 -25.39 3.05
CA ILE A 19 -5.48 -26.78 3.51
C ILE A 19 -5.67 -26.83 5.03
N VAL A 20 -4.83 -26.11 5.78
CA VAL A 20 -4.92 -26.10 7.25
C VAL A 20 -6.15 -25.32 7.70
N ASN A 21 -6.47 -24.21 7.03
CA ASN A 21 -7.67 -23.41 7.36
C ASN A 21 -8.95 -24.21 7.21
N ALA A 22 -9.06 -25.04 6.18
CA ALA A 22 -10.22 -25.88 5.94
C ALA A 22 -10.42 -26.97 7.03
N LYS A 23 -9.35 -27.38 7.74
CA LYS A 23 -9.38 -28.46 8.73
C LYS A 23 -9.31 -27.99 10.18
N MET A 24 -8.56 -26.94 10.46
CA MET A 24 -8.16 -26.53 11.82
C MET A 24 -8.49 -25.08 12.18
N GLY A 25 -9.12 -24.36 11.24
CA GLY A 25 -9.52 -22.95 11.44
C GLY A 25 -8.40 -21.95 11.21
N ILE A 26 -8.78 -20.67 11.17
CA ILE A 26 -7.94 -19.55 10.70
C ILE A 26 -6.72 -19.29 11.60
N PHE A 27 -6.84 -19.43 12.91
CA PHE A 27 -5.73 -19.18 13.85
C PHE A 27 -4.60 -20.19 13.65
N THR A 28 -4.93 -21.48 13.61
CA THR A 28 -3.94 -22.55 13.37
C THR A 28 -3.34 -22.42 11.98
N ALA A 29 -4.16 -22.12 10.96
CA ALA A 29 -3.68 -21.89 9.61
C ALA A 29 -2.70 -20.72 9.53
N THR A 30 -2.97 -19.62 10.23
CA THR A 30 -2.07 -18.45 10.29
C THR A 30 -0.74 -18.81 10.95
N ALA A 31 -0.76 -19.55 12.06
CA ALA A 31 0.46 -19.98 12.73
C ALA A 31 1.32 -20.90 11.81
N VAL A 32 0.70 -21.87 11.17
CA VAL A 32 1.38 -22.77 10.22
C VAL A 32 1.92 -21.98 9.03
N PHE A 33 1.13 -21.07 8.50
CA PHE A 33 1.53 -20.21 7.39
C PHE A 33 2.77 -19.35 7.71
N MET A 34 2.83 -18.77 8.92
CA MET A 34 4.00 -18.01 9.38
C MET A 34 5.25 -18.89 9.40
N VAL A 35 5.16 -20.10 9.99
CA VAL A 35 6.29 -21.03 10.05
C VAL A 35 6.73 -21.44 8.66
N VAL A 36 5.81 -21.83 7.78
CA VAL A 36 6.11 -22.25 6.41
C VAL A 36 6.71 -21.10 5.60
N THR A 37 6.25 -19.87 5.80
CA THR A 37 6.79 -18.68 5.14
C THR A 37 8.23 -18.40 5.57
N VAL A 38 8.53 -18.50 6.87
CA VAL A 38 9.91 -18.36 7.38
C VAL A 38 10.83 -19.44 6.80
N LEU A 39 10.37 -20.70 6.77
CA LEU A 39 11.12 -21.79 6.18
C LEU A 39 11.37 -21.60 4.68
N ALA A 40 10.34 -21.19 3.93
CA ALA A 40 10.45 -20.89 2.50
C ALA A 40 11.44 -19.75 2.21
N LEU A 41 11.38 -18.64 2.97
CA LEU A 41 12.30 -17.52 2.86
C LEU A 41 13.74 -17.92 3.24
N SER A 42 13.91 -18.69 4.33
CA SER A 42 15.21 -19.19 4.78
C SER A 42 15.85 -20.11 3.73
N PHE A 43 15.06 -21.02 3.17
CA PHE A 43 15.49 -21.91 2.10
C PHE A 43 15.83 -21.16 0.81
N SER A 44 15.02 -20.15 0.46
CA SER A 44 15.27 -19.27 -0.68
C SER A 44 16.59 -18.52 -0.52
N TYR A 45 16.85 -17.98 0.67
CA TYR A 45 18.11 -17.29 0.97
C TYR A 45 19.32 -18.23 0.87
N TRP A 46 19.19 -19.44 1.45
CA TRP A 46 20.30 -20.41 1.47
C TRP A 46 20.68 -20.90 0.06
N LYS A 47 19.66 -21.15 -0.79
CA LYS A 47 19.87 -21.75 -2.12
C LYS A 47 20.09 -20.73 -3.23
N LEU A 48 19.43 -19.57 -3.18
CA LEU A 48 19.46 -18.56 -4.23
C LEU A 48 20.37 -17.37 -3.90
N LYS A 49 20.83 -17.24 -2.65
CA LYS A 49 21.61 -16.10 -2.12
C LYS A 49 21.02 -14.73 -2.47
N LYS A 50 19.74 -14.67 -2.81
CA LYS A 50 18.95 -13.46 -3.09
C LYS A 50 17.62 -13.59 -2.41
N LEU A 51 17.23 -12.60 -1.61
CA LEU A 51 15.90 -12.48 -1.07
C LEU A 51 15.04 -11.74 -2.12
N PRO A 52 14.01 -12.37 -2.66
CA PRO A 52 13.06 -11.67 -3.52
C PRO A 52 12.30 -10.64 -2.67
N THR A 53 12.33 -9.38 -3.08
CA THR A 53 11.85 -8.24 -2.29
C THR A 53 10.34 -8.35 -1.98
N MET A 54 9.53 -8.82 -2.93
CA MET A 54 8.07 -8.97 -2.74
C MET A 54 7.71 -10.04 -1.70
N PRO A 55 8.22 -11.29 -1.77
CA PRO A 55 7.99 -12.28 -0.71
C PRO A 55 8.54 -11.86 0.65
N LEU A 56 9.64 -11.10 0.70
CA LEU A 56 10.18 -10.60 1.96
C LEU A 56 9.24 -9.58 2.61
N ILE A 57 8.73 -8.61 1.83
CA ILE A 57 7.75 -7.61 2.32
C ILE A 57 6.46 -8.32 2.73
N GLY A 58 5.92 -9.20 1.90
CA GLY A 58 4.74 -9.99 2.21
C GLY A 58 4.92 -10.85 3.46
N GLY A 59 6.07 -11.53 3.59
CA GLY A 59 6.41 -12.32 4.77
C GLY A 59 6.53 -11.47 6.04
N ALA A 60 7.12 -10.29 5.97
CA ALA A 60 7.20 -9.36 7.10
C ALA A 60 5.80 -8.90 7.55
N PHE A 61 4.92 -8.53 6.61
CA PHE A 61 3.52 -8.23 6.90
C PHE A 61 2.80 -9.39 7.58
N ILE A 62 2.95 -10.60 7.07
CA ILE A 62 2.32 -11.80 7.63
C ILE A 62 2.85 -12.08 9.04
N MET A 63 4.15 -11.95 9.27
CA MET A 63 4.74 -12.16 10.59
C MET A 63 4.21 -11.15 11.61
N VAL A 64 4.09 -9.89 11.23
CA VAL A 64 3.55 -8.84 12.11
C VAL A 64 2.06 -9.06 12.34
N PHE A 65 1.25 -9.15 11.29
CA PHE A 65 -0.22 -9.24 11.43
C PHE A 65 -0.69 -10.62 11.88
N GLY A 66 -0.04 -11.69 11.43
CA GLY A 66 -0.34 -13.04 11.86
C GLY A 66 0.06 -13.27 13.31
N GLY A 67 1.24 -12.81 13.72
CA GLY A 67 1.68 -12.83 15.13
C GLY A 67 0.74 -12.06 16.03
N LEU A 68 0.35 -10.85 15.63
CA LEU A 68 -0.65 -10.06 16.32
C LEU A 68 -2.01 -10.77 16.43
N THR A 69 -2.45 -11.45 15.38
CA THR A 69 -3.72 -12.19 15.38
C THR A 69 -3.71 -13.37 16.35
N ILE A 70 -2.57 -14.03 16.52
CA ILE A 70 -2.43 -15.20 17.42
C ILE A 70 -2.27 -14.77 18.89
N ILE A 71 -1.57 -13.67 19.14
CA ILE A 71 -1.25 -13.23 20.51
C ILE A 71 -2.43 -12.52 21.18
N LEU A 72 -3.33 -11.92 20.39
CA LEU A 72 -4.34 -11.00 20.88
C LEU A 72 -5.76 -11.47 20.49
N GLU A 73 -6.22 -12.56 21.11
CA GLU A 73 -7.62 -13.05 21.02
C GLU A 73 -8.63 -12.15 21.76
N ASP A 74 -8.30 -10.90 22.09
CA ASP A 74 -9.11 -10.01 22.92
C ASP A 74 -9.79 -8.90 22.09
N ASP A 75 -10.99 -8.46 22.52
CA ASP A 75 -11.75 -7.33 21.95
C ASP A 75 -10.93 -6.05 21.85
N THR A 76 -9.98 -5.86 22.74
CA THR A 76 -9.02 -4.76 22.73
C THR A 76 -8.18 -4.73 21.47
N PHE A 77 -7.85 -5.91 20.92
CA PHE A 77 -7.04 -6.02 19.71
C PHE A 77 -7.77 -5.53 18.44
N ILE A 78 -9.08 -5.75 18.36
CA ILE A 78 -9.88 -5.24 17.25
C ILE A 78 -9.78 -3.72 17.18
N LYS A 79 -9.70 -3.07 18.36
CA LYS A 79 -9.57 -1.61 18.50
C LYS A 79 -8.16 -1.09 18.22
N LEU A 80 -7.14 -1.93 18.47
CA LEU A 80 -5.73 -1.61 18.21
C LEU A 80 -5.33 -1.77 16.72
N LYS A 81 -6.03 -2.62 15.97
CA LYS A 81 -5.71 -2.85 14.54
C LYS A 81 -5.51 -1.56 13.74
N PRO A 82 -6.43 -0.58 13.78
CA PRO A 82 -6.25 0.66 13.03
C PRO A 82 -5.01 1.45 13.46
N THR A 83 -4.71 1.50 14.76
CA THR A 83 -3.50 2.17 15.27
C THR A 83 -2.25 1.55 14.66
N ILE A 84 -2.12 0.22 14.73
CA ILE A 84 -0.94 -0.49 14.23
C ILE A 84 -0.79 -0.33 12.72
N VAL A 85 -1.87 -0.47 11.96
CA VAL A 85 -1.84 -0.29 10.50
C VAL A 85 -1.39 1.11 10.14
N ASN A 86 -1.96 2.14 10.77
CA ASN A 86 -1.61 3.52 10.50
C ASN A 86 -0.15 3.85 10.89
N ILE A 87 0.34 3.31 12.01
CA ILE A 87 1.76 3.45 12.39
C ILE A 87 2.67 2.78 11.36
N LEU A 88 2.33 1.58 10.88
CA LEU A 88 3.11 0.89 9.86
C LEU A 88 3.15 1.66 8.54
N PHE A 89 2.03 2.20 8.08
CA PHE A 89 2.00 3.06 6.89
C PHE A 89 2.84 4.32 7.10
N SER A 90 2.66 5.01 8.22
CA SER A 90 3.44 6.20 8.55
C SER A 90 4.94 5.89 8.57
N ALA A 91 5.36 4.85 9.29
CA ALA A 91 6.76 4.43 9.39
C ALA A 91 7.34 4.04 8.02
N THR A 92 6.57 3.32 7.19
CA THR A 92 6.98 2.94 5.83
C THR A 92 7.21 4.16 4.96
N LEU A 93 6.31 5.14 4.99
CA LEU A 93 6.43 6.38 4.21
C LEU A 93 7.61 7.23 4.70
N PHE A 94 7.80 7.40 6.02
CA PHE A 94 8.96 8.10 6.56
C PHE A 94 10.27 7.39 6.23
N THR A 95 10.32 6.07 6.30
CA THR A 95 11.49 5.29 5.90
C THR A 95 11.79 5.47 4.41
N GLY A 96 10.75 5.48 3.57
CA GLY A 96 10.89 5.78 2.15
C GLY A 96 11.50 7.16 1.90
N LEU A 97 11.02 8.18 2.60
CA LEU A 97 11.55 9.55 2.52
C LEU A 97 13.03 9.61 2.96
N TYR A 98 13.37 8.93 4.05
CA TYR A 98 14.77 8.85 4.52
C TYR A 98 15.69 8.18 3.50
N LEU A 99 15.23 7.11 2.85
CA LEU A 99 15.96 6.38 1.82
C LEU A 99 15.91 7.06 0.44
N LYS A 100 15.30 8.24 0.33
CA LYS A 100 15.04 8.96 -0.95
C LYS A 100 14.30 8.09 -1.98
N LYS A 101 13.45 7.17 -1.49
CA LYS A 101 12.59 6.30 -2.31
C LYS A 101 11.13 6.64 -1.99
N SER A 102 10.39 7.10 -2.97
CA SER A 102 8.96 7.37 -2.77
C SER A 102 8.15 6.08 -3.00
N PHE A 103 7.80 5.39 -1.92
CA PHE A 103 6.89 4.24 -2.01
C PHE A 103 5.50 4.64 -2.49
N LEU A 104 5.07 5.87 -2.16
CA LEU A 104 3.79 6.40 -2.62
C LEU A 104 3.79 6.58 -4.15
N LYS A 105 4.91 7.01 -4.74
CA LYS A 105 5.09 7.08 -6.20
C LYS A 105 4.85 5.71 -6.84
N THR A 106 5.50 4.67 -6.34
CA THR A 106 5.37 3.30 -6.88
C THR A 106 3.93 2.79 -6.89
N VAL A 107 3.10 3.25 -5.96
CA VAL A 107 1.69 2.83 -5.88
C VAL A 107 0.78 3.69 -6.76
N LEU A 108 1.07 4.99 -6.88
CA LEU A 108 0.19 5.97 -7.50
C LEU A 108 0.70 6.51 -8.86
N GLU A 109 1.89 6.10 -9.33
CA GLU A 109 2.46 6.57 -10.59
C GLU A 109 1.61 6.25 -11.83
N SER A 110 0.76 5.22 -11.73
CA SER A 110 -0.20 4.90 -12.80
C SER A 110 -1.40 5.87 -12.86
N ALA A 111 -1.65 6.62 -11.79
CA ALA A 111 -2.80 7.53 -11.66
C ALA A 111 -2.39 9.01 -11.56
N LEU A 112 -1.14 9.30 -11.20
CA LEU A 112 -0.66 10.65 -10.96
C LEU A 112 0.75 10.82 -11.54
N SER A 113 0.94 11.86 -12.34
CA SER A 113 2.24 12.26 -12.90
C SER A 113 2.75 13.50 -12.17
N LEU A 114 3.55 13.31 -11.12
CA LEU A 114 4.10 14.42 -10.33
C LEU A 114 5.62 14.48 -10.48
N ASP A 115 6.17 15.68 -10.32
CA ASP A 115 7.61 15.86 -10.18
C ASP A 115 8.14 15.26 -8.87
N ASP A 116 9.43 15.13 -8.73
CA ASP A 116 10.04 14.50 -7.55
C ASP A 116 9.78 15.28 -6.26
N GLU A 117 9.59 16.62 -6.35
CA GLU A 117 9.26 17.45 -5.21
C GLU A 117 7.80 17.23 -4.78
N GLY A 118 6.86 17.19 -5.72
CA GLY A 118 5.45 16.86 -5.47
C GLY A 118 5.29 15.51 -4.80
N TRP A 119 5.99 14.48 -5.28
CA TRP A 119 6.01 13.17 -4.65
C TRP A 119 6.55 13.21 -3.23
N ARG A 120 7.61 13.97 -2.98
CA ARG A 120 8.19 14.13 -1.65
C ARG A 120 7.24 14.78 -0.67
N ILE A 121 6.62 15.91 -1.07
CA ILE A 121 5.68 16.66 -0.23
C ILE A 121 4.42 15.81 0.03
N LEU A 122 3.88 15.18 -1.00
CA LEU A 122 2.70 14.31 -0.88
C LEU A 122 2.96 13.16 0.09
N THR A 123 4.11 12.47 -0.05
CA THR A 123 4.51 11.38 0.83
C THR A 123 4.66 11.86 2.29
N TRP A 124 5.26 13.03 2.51
CA TRP A 124 5.43 13.61 3.83
C TRP A 124 4.09 13.94 4.50
N ARG A 125 3.15 14.53 3.75
CA ARG A 125 1.80 14.85 4.25
C ARG A 125 1.02 13.59 4.61
N TRP A 126 1.05 12.55 3.76
CA TRP A 126 0.40 11.27 4.03
C TRP A 126 1.02 10.53 5.22
N ALA A 127 2.34 10.58 5.39
CA ALA A 127 3.02 9.97 6.54
C ALA A 127 2.53 10.58 7.86
N TRP A 128 2.42 11.91 7.94
CA TRP A 128 1.88 12.60 9.11
C TRP A 128 0.39 12.36 9.32
N PHE A 129 -0.36 12.27 8.24
CA PHE A 129 -1.79 11.99 8.32
C PHE A 129 -2.05 10.60 8.90
N PHE A 130 -1.32 9.57 8.48
CA PHE A 130 -1.42 8.25 9.08
C PHE A 130 -1.00 8.23 10.56
N LEU A 131 0.05 8.96 10.92
CA LEU A 131 0.42 9.10 12.32
C LEU A 131 -0.69 9.76 13.16
N PHE A 132 -1.29 10.82 12.62
CA PHE A 132 -2.42 11.48 13.22
C PHE A 132 -3.62 10.54 13.39
N LEU A 133 -3.98 9.75 12.39
CA LEU A 133 -5.04 8.75 12.48
C LEU A 133 -4.75 7.67 13.52
N ALA A 134 -3.50 7.25 13.67
CA ALA A 134 -3.09 6.30 14.72
C ALA A 134 -3.33 6.89 16.11
N ILE A 135 -2.87 8.11 16.35
CA ILE A 135 -3.07 8.81 17.64
C ILE A 135 -4.56 9.04 17.91
N LEU A 136 -5.30 9.44 16.90
CA LEU A 136 -6.74 9.70 16.98
C LEU A 136 -7.52 8.43 17.32
N ASN A 137 -7.20 7.30 16.67
CA ASN A 137 -7.81 6.01 16.99
C ASN A 137 -7.52 5.61 18.43
N GLU A 138 -6.27 5.80 18.89
CA GLU A 138 -5.85 5.48 20.25
C GLU A 138 -6.61 6.31 21.29
N ALA A 139 -6.78 7.61 21.04
CA ALA A 139 -7.54 8.50 21.88
C ALA A 139 -9.02 8.10 21.96
N VAL A 140 -9.64 7.81 20.81
CA VAL A 140 -11.08 7.49 20.76
C VAL A 140 -11.39 6.17 21.44
N TRP A 141 -10.67 5.08 21.11
CA TRP A 141 -11.01 3.78 21.69
C TRP A 141 -10.72 3.68 23.20
N ARG A 142 -9.78 4.49 23.74
CA ARG A 142 -9.49 4.54 25.17
C ARG A 142 -10.48 5.37 25.98
N THR A 143 -11.13 6.35 25.34
CA THR A 143 -11.99 7.32 26.04
C THR A 143 -13.48 7.09 25.75
N GLN A 144 -13.84 6.36 24.69
CA GLN A 144 -15.21 6.17 24.24
C GLN A 144 -15.65 4.70 24.34
N THR A 145 -16.97 4.48 24.30
CA THR A 145 -17.55 3.14 24.22
C THR A 145 -17.24 2.47 22.87
N THR A 146 -17.39 1.15 22.82
CA THR A 146 -17.17 0.38 21.58
C THR A 146 -18.08 0.84 20.45
N ASP A 147 -19.36 1.13 20.74
CA ASP A 147 -20.33 1.58 19.74
C ASP A 147 -19.97 2.97 19.19
N MET A 148 -19.50 3.87 20.06
CA MET A 148 -19.04 5.19 19.64
C MET A 148 -17.77 5.07 18.79
N TRP A 149 -16.82 4.19 19.15
CA TRP A 149 -15.63 3.94 18.35
C TRP A 149 -15.95 3.34 16.96
N VAL A 150 -16.95 2.42 16.86
CA VAL A 150 -17.41 1.90 15.57
C VAL A 150 -18.03 3.02 14.72
N SER A 151 -18.88 3.83 15.31
CA SER A 151 -19.49 4.99 14.64
C SER A 151 -18.46 6.00 14.18
N PHE A 152 -17.43 6.23 14.99
CA PHE A 152 -16.32 7.13 14.67
C PHE A 152 -15.52 6.65 13.44
N LYS A 153 -15.34 5.36 13.21
CA LYS A 153 -14.68 4.86 12.00
C LYS A 153 -15.40 5.29 10.72
N VAL A 154 -16.75 5.23 10.73
CA VAL A 154 -17.55 5.54 9.56
C VAL A 154 -17.75 7.05 9.42
N PHE A 155 -18.19 7.70 10.48
CA PHE A 155 -18.60 9.11 10.45
C PHE A 155 -17.48 10.09 10.81
N GLY A 156 -16.38 9.62 11.36
CA GLY A 156 -15.21 10.44 11.69
C GLY A 156 -14.06 10.22 10.70
N VAL A 157 -13.51 9.00 10.66
CA VAL A 157 -12.30 8.71 9.88
C VAL A 157 -12.54 8.81 8.38
N MET A 158 -13.68 8.32 7.87
CA MET A 158 -13.99 8.41 6.43
C MET A 158 -14.08 9.85 5.92
N PRO A 159 -14.94 10.74 6.49
CA PRO A 159 -15.00 12.13 6.06
C PRO A 159 -13.67 12.86 6.23
N LEU A 160 -12.95 12.60 7.32
CA LEU A 160 -11.63 13.19 7.57
C LEU A 160 -10.62 12.80 6.48
N THR A 161 -10.61 11.52 6.07
CA THR A 161 -9.74 11.04 4.99
C THR A 161 -10.10 11.66 3.66
N LEU A 162 -11.39 11.80 3.35
CA LEU A 162 -11.85 12.47 2.14
C LEU A 162 -11.45 13.94 2.12
N LEU A 163 -11.67 14.67 3.21
CA LEU A 163 -11.28 16.08 3.33
C LEU A 163 -9.77 16.24 3.18
N PHE A 164 -8.99 15.36 3.83
CA PHE A 164 -7.54 15.37 3.67
C PHE A 164 -7.14 15.09 2.22
N SER A 165 -7.74 14.10 1.56
CA SER A 165 -7.46 13.77 0.16
C SER A 165 -7.79 14.94 -0.77
N PHE A 166 -8.94 15.58 -0.59
CA PHE A 166 -9.28 16.79 -1.36
C PHE A 166 -8.31 17.95 -1.11
N SER A 167 -7.80 18.09 0.09
CA SER A 167 -6.79 19.11 0.41
C SER A 167 -5.46 18.91 -0.32
N GLN A 168 -5.21 17.72 -0.90
CA GLN A 168 -4.01 17.44 -1.69
C GLN A 168 -4.16 17.88 -3.16
N VAL A 169 -5.39 18.11 -3.65
CA VAL A 169 -5.65 18.46 -5.06
C VAL A 169 -4.85 19.70 -5.50
N PRO A 170 -4.78 20.82 -4.74
CA PRO A 170 -3.97 21.96 -5.14
C PRO A 170 -2.47 21.66 -5.24
N LEU A 171 -1.95 20.74 -4.40
CA LEU A 171 -0.57 20.29 -4.49
C LEU A 171 -0.35 19.48 -5.76
N ILE A 172 -1.26 18.54 -6.05
CA ILE A 172 -1.20 17.69 -7.24
C ILE A 172 -1.24 18.55 -8.49
N MET A 173 -2.15 19.52 -8.57
CA MET A 173 -2.26 20.43 -9.72
C MET A 173 -1.01 21.30 -9.95
N ARG A 174 -0.31 21.68 -8.87
CA ARG A 174 0.92 22.51 -8.97
C ARG A 174 2.15 21.73 -9.42
N HIS A 175 2.18 20.44 -9.13
CA HIS A 175 3.33 19.56 -9.39
C HIS A 175 3.02 18.51 -10.46
N ASN A 176 1.87 18.63 -11.15
CA ASN A 176 1.54 17.76 -12.26
C ASN A 176 2.49 18.03 -13.42
N ILE A 177 3.16 16.98 -13.87
CA ILE A 177 3.96 17.03 -15.10
C ILE A 177 2.97 16.67 -16.21
N GLU A 178 2.45 17.67 -16.92
CA GLU A 178 1.72 17.45 -18.16
C GLU A 178 2.67 16.71 -19.12
N THR A 179 2.33 15.51 -19.48
CA THR A 179 2.95 14.86 -20.64
C THR A 179 2.50 15.66 -21.87
N GLU A 180 3.40 16.47 -22.42
CA GLU A 180 3.21 17.25 -23.67
C GLU A 180 3.01 16.35 -24.92
N ASP A 181 2.49 15.14 -24.77
CA ASP A 181 2.44 14.16 -25.86
C ASP A 181 1.09 14.05 -26.56
N ASP A 182 0.07 14.87 -26.22
CA ASP A 182 -1.27 14.71 -26.85
C ASP A 182 -1.76 15.92 -27.68
N ASP A 183 -1.06 17.07 -27.69
CA ASP A 183 -1.50 18.23 -28.46
C ASP A 183 -0.72 18.46 -29.78
N GLY A 184 0.32 17.67 -30.05
CA GLY A 184 1.14 17.79 -31.28
C GLY A 184 0.50 17.20 -32.54
N ASP A 185 -0.33 16.17 -32.37
CA ASP A 185 -0.82 15.38 -33.53
C ASP A 185 -2.13 15.94 -34.13
N THR A 186 -2.82 16.84 -33.46
CA THR A 186 -4.07 17.43 -33.94
C THR A 186 -3.85 18.67 -34.82
N GLN A 187 -2.81 19.47 -34.57
CA GLN A 187 -2.55 20.68 -35.36
C GLN A 187 -1.83 20.37 -36.65
N ASP A 188 -0.90 19.41 -36.68
CA ASP A 188 -0.20 19.03 -37.92
C ASP A 188 -1.12 18.28 -38.90
N GLY A 189 -2.07 17.51 -38.37
CA GLY A 189 -3.08 16.83 -39.18
C GLY A 189 -4.10 17.77 -39.84
N GLU A 190 -4.43 18.88 -39.21
CA GLU A 190 -5.39 19.86 -39.71
C GLU A 190 -4.71 20.81 -40.72
N LEU A 191 -3.47 21.21 -40.46
CA LEU A 191 -2.67 22.00 -41.42
C LEU A 191 -2.37 21.22 -42.70
N ALA A 192 -2.05 19.92 -42.59
CA ALA A 192 -1.83 19.07 -43.77
C ALA A 192 -3.08 18.88 -44.61
N LYS A 193 -4.27 18.82 -44.01
CA LYS A 193 -5.55 18.73 -44.75
C LYS A 193 -5.87 20.03 -45.47
N VAL A 194 -5.64 21.18 -44.86
CA VAL A 194 -5.88 22.50 -45.50
C VAL A 194 -4.94 22.71 -46.68
N GLU A 195 -3.68 22.27 -46.60
CA GLU A 195 -2.69 22.39 -47.67
C GLU A 195 -2.99 21.49 -48.90
N ILE A 196 -3.57 20.31 -48.62
CA ILE A 196 -4.00 19.38 -49.68
C ILE A 196 -5.24 19.95 -50.42
N GLU A 197 -6.17 20.55 -49.69
CA GLU A 197 -7.40 21.12 -50.28
C GLU A 197 -7.12 22.37 -51.12
N GLN A 198 -6.14 23.20 -50.74
CA GLN A 198 -5.72 24.35 -51.54
C GLN A 198 -4.93 23.99 -52.84
N LYS A 199 -4.34 22.80 -52.93
CA LYS A 199 -3.61 22.33 -54.12
C LYS A 199 -4.48 21.61 -55.12
N SER A 200 -5.75 21.35 -54.81
CA SER A 200 -6.69 20.61 -55.65
C SER A 200 -7.67 21.52 -56.44
N VAL A 201 -7.56 22.84 -56.31
CA VAL A 201 -8.31 23.84 -57.08
C VAL A 201 -7.34 24.50 -58.08
#